data_62069c42ef1f183f5a3e057d34ab97ee
#
_entry.id   62069c42ef1f183f5a3e057d34ab97ee
#
_cell.length_a   1.000
_cell.length_b   1.000
_cell.length_c   1.000
_cell.angle_alpha   90.00
_cell.angle_beta   90.00
_cell.angle_gamma   90.00
#
_symmetry.space_group_name_H-M   'P 1'
#
loop_
_entity.id
_entity.type
_entity.pdbx_description
1 polymer ?
#
loop_
_entity_poly.entity_id
_entity_poly.type
_entity_poly.pdbx_seq_one_letter_code
_entity_poly.pdbx_strand_id
1 'polypeptide(L)'
;VLFPTIRFAIFFAIVLPVSWLLMPRPLRWRVFMVAASFVFYGAWNRNYTLLLAASIVGNQFFANLIHRARDDRGRQVRMAIAIAANVAVLGWFKYAGFLADTTSSALGWLGIHSRLPVPNVLLPIGISFFTFQALSYVIDVGRQRIKPVRFVDFAVYLSFFPHLVAGPIVRASEFLPQLRHRRDPRRVDAGLALWLLAAGLFKKVVVSSYLATAANRVFDFPHQHGGLDALVGVYAYAFQIYADFSGYTDMAIGLALLLGFRFPANFDAPYSATSLQDFWRRWHVTLSRWLRDYLYIGLGGNRGTKWRTYRNVMLTMLLGGLWHGAAWTFVCWGALHGGGLVIERWWRERRTARHPAGALVGVPAVEGAPAPYVGTPQFEIHGAAPARGGRVWVHRIATFHVVCLGWIFFRAATVHDAFTVIDRIVFHRGGGVDLRLVAVLGGLFAAQYVPADAVGRVQAAFSRWSIAAQAGALTSVLVAIDVLGPPGIAPFIYFQF
;
A
#
# COMPACT_ATOMS: atom_id res chain seq x y z
N VAL A 1 3.96 17.71 5.22
CA VAL A 1 5.32 17.58 4.68
C VAL A 1 5.42 16.27 3.92
N LEU A 2 5.63 16.33 2.60
CA LEU A 2 5.84 15.14 1.76
C LEU A 2 7.33 14.80 1.73
N PHE A 3 7.68 13.51 1.63
CA PHE A 3 9.08 13.08 1.57
C PHE A 3 9.90 13.73 0.45
N PRO A 4 9.39 13.91 -0.78
CA PRO A 4 10.16 14.55 -1.85
C PRO A 4 10.11 16.09 -1.77
N THR A 5 10.42 16.68 -0.61
CA THR A 5 10.46 18.12 -0.42
C THR A 5 11.69 18.56 0.36
N ILE A 6 12.22 19.73 0.05
CA ILE A 6 13.34 20.34 0.78
C ILE A 6 13.00 20.52 2.27
N ARG A 7 11.74 20.88 2.60
CA ARG A 7 11.30 21.00 4.00
C ARG A 7 11.43 19.68 4.75
N PHE A 8 11.13 18.55 4.10
CA PHE A 8 11.33 17.25 4.70
C PHE A 8 12.81 16.89 4.84
N ALA A 9 13.63 17.21 3.84
CA ALA A 9 15.07 16.97 3.91
C ALA A 9 15.71 17.70 5.11
N ILE A 10 15.35 18.97 5.33
CA ILE A 10 15.80 19.76 6.50
C ILE A 10 15.31 19.12 7.80
N PHE A 11 14.01 18.76 7.87
CA PHE A 11 13.46 18.07 9.03
C PHE A 11 14.23 16.77 9.34
N PHE A 12 14.48 15.95 8.34
CA PHE A 12 15.16 14.67 8.53
C PHE A 12 16.64 14.82 8.84
N ALA A 13 17.31 15.84 8.28
CA ALA A 13 18.69 16.19 8.59
C ALA A 13 18.89 16.57 10.07
N ILE A 14 17.84 17.08 10.74
CA ILE A 14 17.85 17.37 12.18
C ILE A 14 17.47 16.10 12.97
N VAL A 15 16.39 15.42 12.57
CA VAL A 15 15.84 14.28 13.30
C VAL A 15 16.81 13.11 13.35
N LEU A 16 17.51 12.82 12.26
CA LEU A 16 18.42 11.67 12.17
C LEU A 16 19.57 11.74 13.21
N PRO A 17 20.41 12.79 13.25
CA PRO A 17 21.51 12.86 14.23
C PRO A 17 20.97 12.94 15.66
N VAL A 18 19.92 13.70 15.94
CA VAL A 18 19.34 13.80 17.29
C VAL A 18 18.78 12.44 17.72
N SER A 19 18.16 11.69 16.83
CA SER A 19 17.70 10.32 17.09
C SER A 19 18.85 9.41 17.56
N TRP A 20 20.00 9.44 16.87
CA TRP A 20 21.15 8.64 17.24
C TRP A 20 21.82 9.11 18.53
N LEU A 21 21.89 10.41 18.78
CA LEU A 21 22.41 10.97 20.03
C LEU A 21 21.54 10.57 21.25
N LEU A 22 20.22 10.48 21.08
CA LEU A 22 19.30 10.08 22.14
C LEU A 22 19.15 8.57 22.27
N MET A 23 19.61 7.77 21.31
CA MET A 23 19.47 6.31 21.29
C MET A 23 19.94 5.60 22.57
N PRO A 24 21.04 6.03 23.24
CA PRO A 24 21.47 5.44 24.50
C PRO A 24 20.47 5.62 25.66
N ARG A 25 19.56 6.59 25.53
CA ARG A 25 18.56 6.95 26.55
C ARG A 25 17.15 6.61 26.06
N PRO A 26 16.66 5.35 26.23
CA PRO A 26 15.48 4.85 25.52
C PRO A 26 14.20 5.67 25.72
N LEU A 27 13.95 6.19 26.93
CA LEU A 27 12.75 7.01 27.18
C LEU A 27 12.83 8.37 26.46
N ARG A 28 13.99 9.04 26.54
CA ARG A 28 14.20 10.34 25.86
C ARG A 28 14.08 10.19 24.36
N TRP A 29 14.64 9.11 23.83
CA TRP A 29 14.51 8.77 22.41
C TRP A 29 13.04 8.59 21.99
N ARG A 30 12.25 7.84 22.76
CA ARG A 30 10.82 7.62 22.47
C ARG A 30 10.02 8.92 22.49
N VAL A 31 10.22 9.74 23.51
CA VAL A 31 9.54 11.05 23.61
C VAL A 31 9.93 11.94 22.44
N PHE A 32 11.22 11.99 22.10
CA PHE A 32 11.69 12.75 20.94
C PHE A 32 11.06 12.25 19.64
N MET A 33 11.00 10.94 19.41
CA MET A 33 10.40 10.37 18.18
C MET A 33 8.90 10.67 18.07
N VAL A 34 8.16 10.61 19.18
CA VAL A 34 6.76 11.03 19.20
C VAL A 34 6.66 12.51 18.85
N ALA A 35 7.44 13.38 19.50
CA ALA A 35 7.42 14.81 19.25
C ALA A 35 7.77 15.13 17.77
N ALA A 36 8.84 14.54 17.23
CA ALA A 36 9.23 14.70 15.83
C ALA A 36 8.13 14.25 14.86
N SER A 37 7.48 13.13 15.15
CA SER A 37 6.37 12.61 14.34
C SER A 37 5.15 13.52 14.39
N PHE A 38 4.84 14.11 15.54
CA PHE A 38 3.76 15.08 15.67
C PHE A 38 4.08 16.40 14.96
N VAL A 39 5.34 16.87 14.99
CA VAL A 39 5.79 18.02 14.19
C VAL A 39 5.63 17.71 12.68
N PHE A 40 6.06 16.54 12.24
CA PHE A 40 5.90 16.11 10.85
C PHE A 40 4.43 16.10 10.42
N TYR A 41 3.55 15.50 11.22
CA TYR A 41 2.13 15.40 10.90
C TYR A 41 1.41 16.75 11.00
N GLY A 42 1.72 17.54 12.03
CA GLY A 42 1.17 18.88 12.25
C GLY A 42 1.58 19.90 11.21
N ALA A 43 2.71 19.70 10.54
CA ALA A 43 3.13 20.54 9.42
C ALA A 43 2.22 20.42 8.18
N TRP A 44 1.37 19.41 8.11
CA TRP A 44 0.29 19.31 7.13
C TRP A 44 -0.98 20.00 7.66
N ASN A 45 -1.47 19.58 8.85
CA ASN A 45 -2.64 20.19 9.49
C ASN A 45 -2.58 19.99 11.02
N ARG A 46 -2.52 21.09 11.75
CA ARG A 46 -2.39 21.06 13.21
C ARG A 46 -3.60 20.43 13.92
N ASN A 47 -4.81 20.64 13.40
CA ASN A 47 -6.04 20.12 14.05
C ASN A 47 -6.08 18.59 14.03
N TYR A 48 -5.55 17.95 13.00
CA TYR A 48 -5.55 16.49 12.91
C TYR A 48 -4.48 15.80 13.77
N THR A 49 -3.53 16.56 14.35
CA THR A 49 -2.65 16.00 15.40
C THR A 49 -3.46 15.58 16.63
N LEU A 50 -4.57 16.26 16.92
CA LEU A 50 -5.49 15.88 18.01
C LEU A 50 -6.18 14.54 17.70
N LEU A 51 -6.57 14.32 16.44
CA LEU A 51 -7.16 13.03 16.03
C LEU A 51 -6.17 11.89 16.18
N LEU A 52 -4.91 12.11 15.77
CA LEU A 52 -3.83 11.11 15.96
C LEU A 52 -3.60 10.85 17.45
N ALA A 53 -3.54 11.88 18.29
CA ALA A 53 -3.40 11.75 19.74
C ALA A 53 -4.60 10.99 20.35
N ALA A 54 -5.83 11.32 19.97
CA ALA A 54 -7.04 10.63 20.41
C ALA A 54 -7.03 9.14 19.97
N SER A 55 -6.54 8.84 18.75
CA SER A 55 -6.40 7.47 18.29
C SER A 55 -5.37 6.70 19.13
N ILE A 56 -4.22 7.32 19.48
CA ILE A 56 -3.21 6.71 20.35
C ILE A 56 -3.80 6.40 21.73
N VAL A 57 -4.41 7.39 22.37
CA VAL A 57 -5.01 7.25 23.71
C VAL A 57 -6.12 6.20 23.71
N GLY A 58 -7.06 6.32 22.78
CA GLY A 58 -8.22 5.42 22.68
C GLY A 58 -7.84 3.97 22.43
N ASN A 59 -6.93 3.71 21.48
CA ASN A 59 -6.52 2.34 21.18
C ASN A 59 -5.67 1.71 22.30
N GLN A 60 -4.83 2.49 22.98
CA GLN A 60 -4.13 1.99 24.17
C GLN A 60 -5.08 1.69 25.31
N PHE A 61 -6.11 2.55 25.53
CA PHE A 61 -7.16 2.29 26.51
C PHE A 61 -7.90 0.99 26.18
N PHE A 62 -8.36 0.82 24.93
CA PHE A 62 -9.04 -0.40 24.51
C PHE A 62 -8.15 -1.64 24.63
N ALA A 63 -6.88 -1.57 24.27
CA ALA A 63 -5.96 -2.69 24.41
C ALA A 63 -5.83 -3.13 25.87
N ASN A 64 -5.72 -2.18 26.80
CA ASN A 64 -5.67 -2.47 28.23
C ASN A 64 -7.01 -3.06 28.73
N LEU A 65 -8.14 -2.53 28.26
CA LEU A 65 -9.48 -3.01 28.61
C LEU A 65 -9.73 -4.43 28.11
N ILE A 66 -9.29 -4.74 26.89
CA ILE A 66 -9.37 -6.08 26.29
C ILE A 66 -8.50 -7.06 27.10
N HIS A 67 -7.27 -6.67 27.42
CA HIS A 67 -6.33 -7.51 28.16
C HIS A 67 -6.80 -7.86 29.57
N ARG A 68 -7.50 -6.91 30.23
CA ARG A 68 -8.08 -7.09 31.58
C ARG A 68 -9.41 -7.85 31.58
N ALA A 69 -9.87 -8.37 30.46
CA ALA A 69 -11.08 -9.17 30.41
C ALA A 69 -10.87 -10.51 31.14
N ARG A 70 -11.81 -10.86 32.03
CA ARG A 70 -11.74 -12.07 32.85
C ARG A 70 -12.12 -13.34 32.07
N ASP A 71 -12.94 -13.19 31.05
CA ASP A 71 -13.48 -14.27 30.24
C ASP A 71 -13.34 -13.99 28.74
N ASP A 72 -13.46 -15.03 27.91
CA ASP A 72 -13.33 -14.96 26.47
C ASP A 72 -14.42 -14.12 25.81
N ARG A 73 -15.65 -14.21 26.33
CA ARG A 73 -16.80 -13.44 25.82
C ARG A 73 -16.59 -11.93 26.04
N GLY A 74 -16.22 -11.53 27.25
CA GLY A 74 -15.92 -10.13 27.57
C GLY A 74 -14.75 -9.59 26.76
N ARG A 75 -13.73 -10.41 26.50
CA ARG A 75 -12.61 -10.05 25.62
C ARG A 75 -13.06 -9.81 24.19
N GLN A 76 -13.88 -10.70 23.62
CA GLN A 76 -14.43 -10.58 22.27
C GLN A 76 -15.34 -9.34 22.14
N VAL A 77 -16.21 -9.08 23.11
CA VAL A 77 -17.10 -7.92 23.12
C VAL A 77 -16.27 -6.62 23.14
N ARG A 78 -15.30 -6.51 24.05
CA ARG A 78 -14.43 -5.32 24.14
C ARG A 78 -13.61 -5.11 22.88
N MET A 79 -13.10 -6.20 22.26
CA MET A 79 -12.43 -6.14 20.96
C MET A 79 -13.37 -5.65 19.86
N ALA A 80 -14.61 -6.16 19.81
CA ALA A 80 -15.61 -5.72 18.84
C ALA A 80 -15.95 -4.23 18.99
N ILE A 81 -16.07 -3.73 20.23
CA ILE A 81 -16.28 -2.29 20.50
C ILE A 81 -15.08 -1.47 20.01
N ALA A 82 -13.85 -1.91 20.28
CA ALA A 82 -12.65 -1.23 19.80
C ALA A 82 -12.58 -1.18 18.26
N ILE A 83 -12.93 -2.28 17.59
CA ILE A 83 -13.02 -2.34 16.12
C ILE A 83 -14.09 -1.36 15.63
N ALA A 84 -15.29 -1.43 16.20
CA ALA A 84 -16.40 -0.55 15.82
C ALA A 84 -16.06 0.93 15.99
N ALA A 85 -15.40 1.31 17.09
CA ALA A 85 -14.96 2.69 17.32
C ALA A 85 -13.95 3.16 16.24
N ASN A 86 -12.95 2.36 15.92
CA ASN A 86 -11.99 2.71 14.86
C ASN A 86 -12.65 2.80 13.48
N VAL A 87 -13.54 1.85 13.16
CA VAL A 87 -14.29 1.86 11.89
C VAL A 87 -15.26 3.03 11.83
N ALA A 88 -15.91 3.41 12.93
CA ALA A 88 -16.80 4.57 13.00
C ALA A 88 -16.05 5.88 12.75
N VAL A 89 -14.89 6.07 13.37
CA VAL A 89 -14.03 7.25 13.09
C VAL A 89 -13.61 7.30 11.64
N LEU A 90 -13.10 6.19 11.08
CA LEU A 90 -12.75 6.12 9.66
C LEU A 90 -13.98 6.36 8.77
N GLY A 91 -15.13 5.78 9.15
CA GLY A 91 -16.41 5.92 8.46
C GLY A 91 -16.88 7.36 8.37
N TRP A 92 -16.79 8.08 9.46
CA TRP A 92 -17.15 9.49 9.50
C TRP A 92 -16.31 10.35 8.54
N PHE A 93 -15.00 10.23 8.62
CA PHE A 93 -14.10 11.06 7.80
C PHE A 93 -14.09 10.66 6.33
N LYS A 94 -14.27 9.38 6.02
CA LYS A 94 -14.11 8.88 4.65
C LYS A 94 -15.40 8.60 3.92
N TYR A 95 -16.44 8.10 4.62
CA TYR A 95 -17.64 7.58 3.94
C TYR A 95 -18.90 8.39 4.19
N ALA A 96 -18.93 9.35 5.12
CA ALA A 96 -20.13 10.10 5.43
C ALA A 96 -20.70 10.82 4.20
N GLY A 97 -19.86 11.50 3.42
CA GLY A 97 -20.26 12.13 2.16
C GLY A 97 -20.82 11.14 1.14
N PHE A 98 -20.07 10.07 0.88
CA PHE A 98 -20.49 9.03 -0.08
C PHE A 98 -21.83 8.38 0.30
N LEU A 99 -22.05 8.12 1.59
CA LEU A 99 -23.31 7.57 2.08
C LEU A 99 -24.45 8.57 1.95
N ALA A 100 -24.23 9.85 2.28
CA ALA A 100 -25.22 10.89 2.12
C ALA A 100 -25.64 11.07 0.64
N ASP A 101 -24.67 11.15 -0.26
CA ASP A 101 -24.92 11.30 -1.71
C ASP A 101 -25.62 10.07 -2.30
N THR A 102 -25.16 8.85 -1.94
CA THR A 102 -25.79 7.61 -2.41
C THR A 102 -27.20 7.47 -1.90
N THR A 103 -27.45 7.80 -0.62
CA THR A 103 -28.80 7.75 -0.03
C THR A 103 -29.70 8.79 -0.65
N SER A 104 -29.24 10.02 -0.84
CA SER A 104 -30.02 11.10 -1.50
C SER A 104 -30.39 10.72 -2.93
N SER A 105 -29.48 10.09 -3.67
CA SER A 105 -29.75 9.59 -5.03
C SER A 105 -30.79 8.47 -5.03
N ALA A 106 -30.68 7.52 -4.08
CA ALA A 106 -31.65 6.42 -3.94
C ALA A 106 -33.05 6.94 -3.56
N LEU A 107 -33.13 7.93 -2.66
CA LEU A 107 -34.40 8.58 -2.31
C LEU A 107 -35.01 9.32 -3.51
N GLY A 108 -34.17 9.99 -4.32
CA GLY A 108 -34.61 10.63 -5.57
C GLY A 108 -35.26 9.67 -6.57
N TRP A 109 -34.75 8.45 -6.67
CA TRP A 109 -35.36 7.40 -7.50
C TRP A 109 -36.73 6.94 -6.97
N LEU A 110 -36.96 7.06 -5.66
CA LEU A 110 -38.26 6.80 -5.02
C LEU A 110 -39.19 8.01 -5.02
N GLY A 111 -38.83 9.11 -5.72
CA GLY A 111 -39.60 10.35 -5.78
C GLY A 111 -39.46 11.25 -4.54
N ILE A 112 -38.57 10.93 -3.61
CA ILE A 112 -38.31 11.71 -2.40
C ILE A 112 -37.11 12.63 -2.64
N HIS A 113 -37.38 13.89 -2.96
CA HIS A 113 -36.36 14.90 -3.25
C HIS A 113 -35.78 15.52 -1.98
N SER A 114 -35.20 14.69 -1.11
CA SER A 114 -34.51 15.13 0.10
C SER A 114 -32.98 15.01 -0.10
N ARG A 115 -32.26 16.11 0.11
CA ARG A 115 -30.79 16.09 0.15
C ARG A 115 -30.32 15.96 1.59
N LEU A 116 -29.65 14.86 1.89
CA LEU A 116 -29.00 14.72 3.19
C LEU A 116 -27.80 15.68 3.27
N PRO A 117 -27.57 16.33 4.44
CA PRO A 117 -26.43 17.20 4.60
C PRO A 117 -25.12 16.41 4.46
N VAL A 118 -24.27 16.81 3.53
CA VAL A 118 -22.93 16.25 3.37
C VAL A 118 -21.98 16.97 4.32
N PRO A 119 -21.36 16.28 5.26
CA PRO A 119 -20.36 16.91 6.13
C PRO A 119 -19.18 17.42 5.32
N ASN A 120 -18.88 18.70 5.41
CA ASN A 120 -17.67 19.27 4.78
C ASN A 120 -16.45 18.97 5.65
N VAL A 121 -15.98 17.74 5.60
CA VAL A 121 -14.87 17.24 6.41
C VAL A 121 -13.71 16.90 5.50
N LEU A 122 -12.58 17.61 5.67
CA LEU A 122 -11.35 17.28 4.97
C LEU A 122 -10.84 15.93 5.46
N LEU A 123 -10.58 15.00 4.53
CA LEU A 123 -10.05 13.67 4.86
C LEU A 123 -8.63 13.78 5.47
N PRO A 124 -8.40 13.32 6.71
CA PRO A 124 -7.08 13.35 7.32
C PRO A 124 -6.09 12.45 6.58
N ILE A 125 -4.96 13.00 6.14
CA ILE A 125 -3.91 12.23 5.48
C ILE A 125 -3.44 11.11 6.42
N GLY A 126 -3.36 9.89 5.88
CA GLY A 126 -2.90 8.71 6.61
C GLY A 126 -3.94 8.06 7.54
N ILE A 127 -5.18 8.60 7.67
CA ILE A 127 -6.20 8.04 8.57
C ILE A 127 -6.44 6.55 8.30
N SER A 128 -6.52 6.13 7.05
CA SER A 128 -6.71 4.73 6.67
C SER A 128 -5.52 3.85 7.11
N PHE A 129 -4.29 4.38 7.04
CA PHE A 129 -3.08 3.65 7.41
C PHE A 129 -2.97 3.49 8.93
N PHE A 130 -3.03 4.57 9.69
CA PHE A 130 -2.91 4.46 11.14
C PHE A 130 -4.12 3.76 11.78
N THR A 131 -5.33 3.84 11.18
CA THR A 131 -6.47 3.03 11.61
C THR A 131 -6.20 1.53 11.45
N PHE A 132 -5.64 1.09 10.32
CA PHE A 132 -5.28 -0.32 10.11
C PHE A 132 -4.17 -0.79 11.06
N GLN A 133 -3.20 0.07 11.35
CA GLN A 133 -2.17 -0.21 12.35
C GLN A 133 -2.78 -0.34 13.75
N ALA A 134 -3.66 0.58 14.16
CA ALA A 134 -4.36 0.54 15.44
C ALA A 134 -5.26 -0.71 15.55
N LEU A 135 -6.03 -1.02 14.50
CA LEU A 135 -6.84 -2.24 14.43
C LEU A 135 -5.98 -3.50 14.58
N SER A 136 -4.83 -3.57 13.90
CA SER A 136 -3.92 -4.72 14.05
C SER A 136 -3.49 -4.90 15.51
N TYR A 137 -3.20 -3.81 16.21
CA TYR A 137 -2.79 -3.85 17.61
C TYR A 137 -3.91 -4.35 18.53
N VAL A 138 -5.10 -3.77 18.47
CA VAL A 138 -6.20 -4.17 19.36
C VAL A 138 -6.70 -5.58 19.07
N ILE A 139 -6.70 -6.01 17.78
CA ILE A 139 -7.07 -7.38 17.39
C ILE A 139 -6.01 -8.39 17.87
N ASP A 140 -4.71 -8.09 17.71
CA ASP A 140 -3.63 -8.99 18.16
C ASP A 140 -3.61 -9.11 19.69
N VAL A 141 -3.93 -8.05 20.43
CA VAL A 141 -4.16 -8.12 21.89
C VAL A 141 -5.39 -8.98 22.21
N GLY A 142 -6.50 -8.79 21.50
CA GLY A 142 -7.72 -9.57 21.66
C GLY A 142 -7.54 -11.06 21.35
N ARG A 143 -6.72 -11.38 20.35
CA ARG A 143 -6.32 -12.76 19.99
C ARG A 143 -5.19 -13.31 20.88
N GLN A 144 -4.75 -12.57 21.88
CA GLN A 144 -3.66 -12.94 22.81
C GLN A 144 -2.30 -13.21 22.13
N ARG A 145 -2.11 -12.68 20.91
CA ARG A 145 -0.83 -12.79 20.19
C ARG A 145 0.25 -11.88 20.75
N ILE A 146 -0.16 -10.72 21.27
CA ILE A 146 0.71 -9.75 21.94
C ILE A 146 0.03 -9.24 23.22
N LYS A 147 0.86 -8.82 24.20
CA LYS A 147 0.37 -8.09 25.39
C LYS A 147 0.38 -6.59 25.12
N PRO A 148 -0.50 -5.80 25.79
CA PRO A 148 -0.40 -4.35 25.73
C PRO A 148 1.00 -3.87 26.13
N VAL A 149 1.53 -2.91 25.37
CA VAL A 149 2.83 -2.31 25.65
C VAL A 149 2.68 -1.02 26.46
N ARG A 150 3.79 -0.41 26.86
CA ARG A 150 3.76 0.91 27.50
C ARG A 150 3.17 1.94 26.55
N PHE A 151 2.45 2.92 27.10
CA PHE A 151 1.81 3.99 26.33
C PHE A 151 2.78 4.66 25.35
N VAL A 152 3.97 5.00 25.80
CA VAL A 152 4.97 5.67 24.95
C VAL A 152 5.47 4.77 23.80
N ASP A 153 5.55 3.45 24.00
CA ASP A 153 5.95 2.51 22.94
C ASP A 153 4.86 2.41 21.86
N PHE A 154 3.60 2.38 22.28
CA PHE A 154 2.47 2.40 21.36
C PHE A 154 2.35 3.76 20.64
N ALA A 155 2.60 4.87 21.34
CA ALA A 155 2.61 6.19 20.74
C ALA A 155 3.68 6.31 19.66
N VAL A 156 4.91 5.82 19.91
CA VAL A 156 5.95 5.75 18.87
C VAL A 156 5.47 4.92 17.69
N TYR A 157 4.92 3.74 17.92
CA TYR A 157 4.47 2.85 16.85
C TYR A 157 3.43 3.51 15.95
N LEU A 158 2.36 4.07 16.53
CA LEU A 158 1.25 4.60 15.75
C LEU A 158 1.56 5.93 15.07
N SER A 159 2.45 6.73 15.66
CA SER A 159 2.84 8.04 15.12
C SER A 159 4.10 8.03 14.28
N PHE A 160 4.85 6.94 14.18
CA PHE A 160 6.18 6.90 13.56
C PHE A 160 6.16 7.43 12.13
N PHE A 161 6.71 8.63 11.91
CA PHE A 161 6.54 9.40 10.69
C PHE A 161 6.93 8.67 9.39
N PRO A 162 7.92 7.74 9.33
CA PRO A 162 8.24 7.07 8.09
C PRO A 162 7.11 6.22 7.50
N HIS A 163 6.20 5.69 8.32
CA HIS A 163 5.07 4.89 7.83
C HIS A 163 3.69 5.54 8.07
N LEU A 164 3.64 6.68 8.77
CA LEU A 164 2.39 7.28 9.24
C LEU A 164 1.43 7.65 8.11
N VAL A 165 1.96 8.15 7.00
CA VAL A 165 1.16 8.78 5.94
C VAL A 165 0.85 7.82 4.81
N ALA A 166 1.83 7.08 4.30
CA ALA A 166 1.69 6.20 3.14
C ALA A 166 2.83 5.17 3.02
N GLY A 167 3.39 4.71 4.11
CA GLY A 167 4.41 3.67 4.14
C GLY A 167 3.81 2.26 4.05
N PRO A 168 4.64 1.22 4.22
CA PRO A 168 4.15 -0.12 4.46
C PRO A 168 3.24 -0.15 5.69
N ILE A 169 2.15 -0.93 5.64
CA ILE A 169 1.29 -1.17 6.82
C ILE A 169 2.02 -2.13 7.76
N VAL A 170 2.91 -1.57 8.58
CA VAL A 170 3.71 -2.33 9.54
C VAL A 170 2.84 -2.69 10.74
N ARG A 171 2.83 -3.95 11.14
CA ARG A 171 2.03 -4.43 12.28
C ARG A 171 2.72 -4.15 13.60
N ALA A 172 1.93 -4.08 14.67
CA ALA A 172 2.46 -3.93 16.02
C ALA A 172 3.41 -5.09 16.39
N SER A 173 3.08 -6.31 15.98
CA SER A 173 3.91 -7.52 16.18
C SER A 173 5.25 -7.48 15.42
N GLU A 174 5.36 -6.68 14.36
CA GLU A 174 6.60 -6.50 13.58
C GLU A 174 7.45 -5.31 14.09
N PHE A 175 6.79 -4.23 14.54
CA PHE A 175 7.48 -3.00 14.97
C PHE A 175 7.90 -3.00 16.44
N LEU A 176 6.97 -3.37 17.35
CA LEU A 176 7.20 -3.25 18.79
C LEU A 176 8.39 -4.06 19.33
N PRO A 177 8.70 -5.27 18.82
CA PRO A 177 9.91 -5.99 19.22
C PRO A 177 11.18 -5.20 18.92
N GLN A 178 11.23 -4.43 17.84
CA GLN A 178 12.39 -3.62 17.46
C GLN A 178 12.66 -2.47 18.45
N LEU A 179 11.63 -2.00 19.18
CA LEU A 179 11.81 -1.01 20.25
C LEU A 179 12.47 -1.56 21.51
N ARG A 180 12.47 -2.88 21.71
CA ARG A 180 13.05 -3.53 22.90
C ARG A 180 14.56 -3.66 22.82
N HIS A 181 15.09 -3.72 21.59
CA HIS A 181 16.52 -3.87 21.36
C HIS A 181 17.20 -2.51 21.16
N ARG A 182 18.39 -2.35 21.76
CA ARG A 182 19.22 -1.19 21.52
C ARG A 182 19.76 -1.27 20.08
N ARG A 183 19.52 -0.24 19.29
CA ARG A 183 20.00 -0.15 17.91
C ARG A 183 21.43 0.39 17.91
N ASP A 184 22.24 -0.13 17.00
CA ASP A 184 23.63 0.27 16.80
C ASP A 184 23.74 0.91 15.41
N PRO A 185 24.20 2.19 15.29
CA PRO A 185 24.36 2.85 14.00
C PRO A 185 25.35 2.12 13.07
N ARG A 186 26.30 1.37 13.62
CA ARG A 186 27.28 0.57 12.85
C ARG A 186 26.65 -0.62 12.13
N ARG A 187 25.45 -1.04 12.55
CA ARG A 187 24.69 -2.16 11.97
C ARG A 187 23.60 -1.70 10.99
N VAL A 188 23.53 -0.40 10.73
CA VAL A 188 22.60 0.16 9.74
C VAL A 188 23.20 -0.02 8.36
N ASP A 189 22.46 -0.64 7.46
CA ASP A 189 22.82 -0.69 6.04
C ASP A 189 22.47 0.66 5.39
N ALA A 190 23.38 1.63 5.58
CA ALA A 190 23.22 2.97 5.04
C ALA A 190 23.24 2.96 3.50
N GLY A 191 24.03 2.08 2.90
CA GLY A 191 24.08 1.93 1.44
C GLY A 191 22.72 1.51 0.86
N LEU A 192 22.08 0.49 1.44
CA LEU A 192 20.72 0.10 1.06
C LEU A 192 19.73 1.24 1.29
N ALA A 193 19.80 1.93 2.42
CA ALA A 193 18.89 3.02 2.74
C ALA A 193 18.98 4.16 1.72
N LEU A 194 20.20 4.57 1.37
CA LEU A 194 20.46 5.61 0.39
C LEU A 194 20.04 5.19 -1.02
N TRP A 195 20.28 3.94 -1.39
CA TRP A 195 19.77 3.36 -2.63
C TRP A 195 18.25 3.45 -2.72
N LEU A 196 17.54 3.03 -1.67
CA LEU A 196 16.07 3.08 -1.60
C LEU A 196 15.54 4.51 -1.67
N LEU A 197 16.20 5.48 -1.01
CA LEU A 197 15.83 6.88 -1.08
C LEU A 197 16.01 7.44 -2.50
N ALA A 198 17.15 7.19 -3.14
CA ALA A 198 17.43 7.66 -4.49
C ALA A 198 16.47 7.03 -5.53
N ALA A 199 16.33 5.70 -5.51
CA ALA A 199 15.42 4.99 -6.40
C ALA A 199 13.95 5.40 -6.15
N GLY A 200 13.56 5.57 -4.90
CA GLY A 200 12.22 6.03 -4.53
C GLY A 200 11.92 7.44 -5.01
N LEU A 201 12.85 8.37 -4.85
CA LEU A 201 12.73 9.74 -5.36
C LEU A 201 12.62 9.74 -6.88
N PHE A 202 13.50 9.03 -7.59
CA PHE A 202 13.46 8.94 -9.04
C PHE A 202 12.13 8.39 -9.55
N LYS A 203 11.66 7.29 -8.98
CA LYS A 203 10.35 6.71 -9.33
C LYS A 203 9.20 7.69 -9.09
N LYS A 204 9.19 8.37 -7.93
CA LYS A 204 8.11 9.28 -7.55
C LYS A 204 8.13 10.58 -8.35
N VAL A 205 9.30 11.22 -8.48
CA VAL A 205 9.39 12.58 -9.05
C VAL A 205 9.49 12.54 -10.57
N VAL A 206 10.27 11.62 -11.13
CA VAL A 206 10.48 11.58 -12.58
C VAL A 206 9.46 10.65 -13.24
N VAL A 207 9.51 9.36 -12.91
CA VAL A 207 8.73 8.34 -13.65
C VAL A 207 7.23 8.57 -13.45
N SER A 208 6.76 8.67 -12.20
CA SER A 208 5.34 8.84 -11.91
C SER A 208 4.78 10.13 -12.49
N SER A 209 5.51 11.26 -12.36
CA SER A 209 5.02 12.56 -12.85
C SER A 209 5.00 12.64 -14.38
N TYR A 210 5.99 12.06 -15.05
CA TYR A 210 5.98 11.96 -16.51
C TYR A 210 4.77 11.16 -17.02
N LEU A 211 4.52 9.99 -16.42
CA LEU A 211 3.41 9.14 -16.79
C LEU A 211 2.04 9.74 -16.43
N ALA A 212 1.98 10.53 -15.35
CA ALA A 212 0.77 11.25 -14.95
C ALA A 212 0.24 12.14 -16.06
N THR A 213 1.12 12.82 -16.80
CA THR A 213 0.71 13.69 -17.91
C THR A 213 -0.04 12.92 -19.00
N ALA A 214 0.45 11.73 -19.36
CA ALA A 214 -0.20 10.89 -20.36
C ALA A 214 -1.51 10.27 -19.84
N ALA A 215 -1.51 9.78 -18.61
CA ALA A 215 -2.70 9.20 -17.98
C ALA A 215 -3.81 10.25 -17.82
N ASN A 216 -3.50 11.44 -17.32
CA ASN A 216 -4.47 12.50 -17.07
C ASN A 216 -5.16 12.95 -18.36
N ARG A 217 -4.44 13.06 -19.49
CA ARG A 217 -5.06 13.40 -20.78
C ARG A 217 -6.24 12.49 -21.10
N VAL A 218 -6.05 11.19 -20.91
CA VAL A 218 -7.08 10.20 -21.26
C VAL A 218 -8.22 10.18 -20.23
N PHE A 219 -7.89 10.18 -18.94
CA PHE A 219 -8.89 10.04 -17.89
C PHE A 219 -9.67 11.32 -17.58
N ASP A 220 -9.08 12.49 -17.85
CA ASP A 220 -9.79 13.77 -17.64
C ASP A 220 -10.68 14.13 -18.85
N PHE A 221 -10.38 13.61 -20.06
CA PHE A 221 -11.13 13.87 -21.29
C PHE A 221 -11.33 12.59 -22.12
N PRO A 222 -11.98 11.53 -21.61
CA PRO A 222 -12.01 10.23 -22.26
C PRO A 222 -12.67 10.23 -23.64
N HIS A 223 -13.67 11.13 -23.88
CA HIS A 223 -14.37 11.24 -25.16
C HIS A 223 -13.50 11.80 -26.29
N GLN A 224 -12.39 12.47 -25.99
CA GLN A 224 -11.53 13.15 -26.97
C GLN A 224 -10.46 12.25 -27.58
N HIS A 225 -10.31 11.00 -27.09
CA HIS A 225 -9.22 10.13 -27.45
C HIS A 225 -9.67 8.92 -28.30
N GLY A 226 -8.82 8.50 -29.23
CA GLY A 226 -8.99 7.25 -29.95
C GLY A 226 -8.60 6.03 -29.09
N GLY A 227 -8.93 4.83 -29.56
CA GLY A 227 -8.74 3.60 -28.79
C GLY A 227 -7.29 3.32 -28.41
N LEU A 228 -6.36 3.62 -29.32
CA LEU A 228 -4.94 3.41 -29.06
C LEU A 228 -4.39 4.40 -28.02
N ASP A 229 -4.79 5.67 -28.09
CA ASP A 229 -4.44 6.65 -27.06
C ASP A 229 -4.99 6.24 -25.69
N ALA A 230 -6.27 5.83 -25.65
CA ALA A 230 -6.91 5.37 -24.43
C ALA A 230 -6.18 4.17 -23.82
N LEU A 231 -5.79 3.19 -24.63
CA LEU A 231 -5.03 2.02 -24.16
C LEU A 231 -3.66 2.40 -23.61
N VAL A 232 -2.91 3.25 -24.31
CA VAL A 232 -1.60 3.74 -23.88
C VAL A 232 -1.74 4.58 -22.59
N GLY A 233 -2.79 5.38 -22.47
CA GLY A 233 -3.11 6.13 -21.25
C GLY A 233 -3.38 5.23 -20.05
N VAL A 234 -4.07 4.10 -20.26
CA VAL A 234 -4.29 3.08 -19.20
C VAL A 234 -2.96 2.43 -18.79
N TYR A 235 -2.09 2.11 -19.75
CA TYR A 235 -0.76 1.57 -19.42
C TYR A 235 0.12 2.60 -18.71
N ALA A 236 0.04 3.87 -19.13
CA ALA A 236 0.71 4.96 -18.44
C ALA A 236 0.24 5.06 -16.98
N TYR A 237 -1.07 4.97 -16.73
CA TYR A 237 -1.60 4.97 -15.38
C TYR A 237 -1.16 3.74 -14.56
N ALA A 238 -1.13 2.55 -15.16
CA ALA A 238 -0.66 1.34 -14.47
C ALA A 238 0.78 1.50 -13.95
N PHE A 239 1.69 2.04 -14.77
CA PHE A 239 3.06 2.30 -14.33
C PHE A 239 3.20 3.57 -13.48
N GLN A 240 2.35 4.58 -13.66
CA GLN A 240 2.29 5.75 -12.80
C GLN A 240 1.98 5.36 -11.35
N ILE A 241 0.87 4.63 -11.11
CA ILE A 241 0.49 4.21 -9.75
C ILE A 241 1.55 3.30 -9.13
N TYR A 242 2.18 2.44 -9.92
CA TYR A 242 3.28 1.61 -9.44
C TYR A 242 4.51 2.44 -9.06
N ALA A 243 4.95 3.36 -9.90
CA ALA A 243 6.11 4.21 -9.64
C ALA A 243 5.85 5.15 -8.45
N ASP A 244 4.65 5.74 -8.37
CA ASP A 244 4.24 6.63 -7.30
C ASP A 244 4.29 5.92 -5.95
N PHE A 245 3.61 4.80 -5.85
CA PHE A 245 3.45 4.12 -4.57
C PHE A 245 4.67 3.30 -4.17
N SER A 246 5.31 2.58 -5.10
CA SER A 246 6.56 1.89 -4.79
C SER A 246 7.67 2.88 -4.45
N GLY A 247 7.73 4.02 -5.14
CA GLY A 247 8.70 5.07 -4.85
C GLY A 247 8.51 5.64 -3.45
N TYR A 248 7.28 5.96 -3.06
CA TYR A 248 6.99 6.43 -1.70
C TYR A 248 7.33 5.38 -0.64
N THR A 249 7.00 4.12 -0.90
CA THR A 249 7.28 3.00 0.02
C THR A 249 8.79 2.77 0.18
N ASP A 250 9.56 2.84 -0.91
CA ASP A 250 11.02 2.69 -0.85
C ASP A 250 11.65 3.80 -0.01
N MET A 251 11.20 5.05 -0.19
CA MET A 251 11.63 6.16 0.67
C MET A 251 11.29 5.90 2.13
N ALA A 252 10.07 5.44 2.44
CA ALA A 252 9.66 5.12 3.80
C ALA A 252 10.52 4.03 4.44
N ILE A 253 10.85 2.97 3.69
CA ILE A 253 11.74 1.89 4.14
C ILE A 253 13.16 2.42 4.35
N GLY A 254 13.69 3.22 3.42
CA GLY A 254 15.02 3.82 3.53
C GLY A 254 15.16 4.73 4.75
N LEU A 255 14.17 5.60 5.00
CA LEU A 255 14.12 6.48 6.17
C LEU A 255 14.06 5.68 7.48
N ALA A 256 13.21 4.65 7.53
CA ALA A 256 13.11 3.78 8.69
C ALA A 256 14.44 3.04 8.95
N LEU A 257 15.09 2.57 7.89
CA LEU A 257 16.38 1.87 7.97
C LEU A 257 17.49 2.79 8.51
N LEU A 258 17.56 4.06 8.08
CA LEU A 258 18.50 5.05 8.64
C LEU A 258 18.26 5.31 10.13
N LEU A 259 17.01 5.19 10.60
CA LEU A 259 16.65 5.30 12.00
C LEU A 259 16.86 3.97 12.77
N GLY A 260 17.36 2.92 12.10
CA GLY A 260 17.63 1.61 12.68
C GLY A 260 16.38 0.70 12.77
N PHE A 261 15.33 0.94 11.98
CA PHE A 261 14.15 0.10 11.90
C PHE A 261 14.06 -0.59 10.54
N ARG A 262 13.61 -1.84 10.55
CA ARG A 262 13.39 -2.63 9.34
C ARG A 262 11.91 -2.76 9.06
N PHE A 263 11.51 -2.38 7.85
CA PHE A 263 10.14 -2.52 7.35
C PHE A 263 10.07 -3.60 6.27
N PRO A 264 8.93 -4.28 6.14
CA PRO A 264 8.72 -5.25 5.08
C PRO A 264 8.64 -4.56 3.72
N ALA A 265 9.08 -5.25 2.66
CA ALA A 265 8.86 -4.82 1.29
C ALA A 265 7.36 -4.81 0.95
N ASN A 266 6.97 -3.88 0.09
CA ASN A 266 5.58 -3.69 -0.27
C ASN A 266 5.27 -4.03 -1.74
N PHE A 267 6.30 -4.12 -2.57
CA PHE A 267 6.21 -4.46 -3.99
C PHE A 267 7.30 -5.45 -4.40
N ASP A 268 6.96 -6.39 -5.30
CA ASP A 268 7.85 -7.37 -5.88
C ASP A 268 7.50 -7.61 -7.35
N ALA A 269 7.94 -6.72 -8.25
CA ALA A 269 7.70 -6.80 -9.69
C ALA A 269 6.26 -7.26 -10.05
N PRO A 270 5.20 -6.53 -9.63
CA PRO A 270 3.82 -7.02 -9.66
C PRO A 270 3.28 -7.29 -11.07
N TYR A 271 3.79 -6.60 -12.09
CA TYR A 271 3.34 -6.79 -13.47
C TYR A 271 4.03 -7.98 -14.17
N SER A 272 4.93 -8.69 -13.47
CA SER A 272 5.44 -9.99 -13.91
C SER A 272 4.55 -11.17 -13.51
N ALA A 273 3.45 -10.90 -12.77
CA ALA A 273 2.55 -11.91 -12.24
C ALA A 273 1.90 -12.77 -13.35
N THR A 274 1.70 -14.04 -13.05
CA THR A 274 1.08 -15.01 -13.95
C THR A 274 -0.38 -15.32 -13.62
N SER A 275 -0.91 -14.69 -12.56
CA SER A 275 -2.29 -14.83 -12.12
C SER A 275 -2.67 -13.68 -11.19
N LEU A 276 -3.97 -13.45 -10.96
CA LEU A 276 -4.42 -12.43 -10.00
C LEU A 276 -3.96 -12.74 -8.58
N GLN A 277 -3.93 -14.03 -8.20
CA GLN A 277 -3.40 -14.41 -6.89
C GLN A 277 -1.90 -14.10 -6.77
N ASP A 278 -1.11 -14.32 -7.83
CA ASP A 278 0.31 -13.97 -7.86
C ASP A 278 0.49 -12.44 -7.84
N PHE A 279 -0.35 -11.69 -8.57
CA PHE A 279 -0.35 -10.23 -8.53
C PHE A 279 -0.54 -9.70 -7.09
N TRP A 280 -1.54 -10.19 -6.33
CA TRP A 280 -1.79 -9.76 -4.96
C TRP A 280 -0.73 -10.20 -3.95
N ARG A 281 0.11 -11.17 -4.29
CA ARG A 281 1.31 -11.52 -3.52
C ARG A 281 2.47 -10.54 -3.74
N ARG A 282 2.44 -9.78 -4.86
CA ARG A 282 3.50 -8.87 -5.31
C ARG A 282 3.12 -7.40 -5.22
N TRP A 283 1.84 -7.09 -5.26
CA TRP A 283 1.28 -5.75 -5.16
C TRP A 283 0.82 -5.44 -3.75
N HIS A 284 1.28 -4.29 -3.19
CA HIS A 284 0.88 -3.81 -1.87
C HIS A 284 0.82 -4.95 -0.83
N VAL A 285 1.94 -5.66 -0.71
CA VAL A 285 2.07 -6.91 0.05
C VAL A 285 1.59 -6.75 1.50
N THR A 286 1.91 -5.61 2.12
CA THR A 286 1.53 -5.35 3.52
C THR A 286 0.02 -5.21 3.70
N LEU A 287 -0.69 -4.55 2.78
CA LEU A 287 -2.15 -4.49 2.76
C LEU A 287 -2.76 -5.87 2.49
N SER A 288 -2.27 -6.58 1.48
CA SER A 288 -2.76 -7.91 1.11
C SER A 288 -2.65 -8.89 2.28
N ARG A 289 -1.54 -8.84 3.03
CA ARG A 289 -1.33 -9.62 4.25
C ARG A 289 -2.26 -9.16 5.37
N TRP A 290 -2.48 -7.84 5.54
CA TRP A 290 -3.40 -7.31 6.52
C TRP A 290 -4.84 -7.76 6.25
N LEU A 291 -5.33 -7.61 5.01
CA LEU A 291 -6.67 -8.04 4.60
C LEU A 291 -6.86 -9.55 4.78
N ARG A 292 -5.85 -10.36 4.45
CA ARG A 292 -5.88 -11.81 4.68
C ARG A 292 -6.04 -12.14 6.16
N ASP A 293 -5.18 -11.58 7.02
CA ASP A 293 -5.01 -12.06 8.41
C ASP A 293 -6.06 -11.48 9.36
N TYR A 294 -6.54 -10.27 9.10
CA TYR A 294 -7.52 -9.62 9.97
C TYR A 294 -8.95 -9.67 9.42
N LEU A 295 -9.14 -9.60 8.11
CA LEU A 295 -10.47 -9.60 7.50
C LEU A 295 -10.84 -10.98 6.96
N TYR A 296 -10.11 -11.54 6.00
CA TYR A 296 -10.46 -12.81 5.36
C TYR A 296 -10.52 -13.98 6.34
N ILE A 297 -9.48 -14.14 7.17
CA ILE A 297 -9.46 -15.18 8.23
C ILE A 297 -10.51 -14.86 9.29
N GLY A 298 -10.76 -13.59 9.61
CA GLY A 298 -11.82 -13.14 10.51
C GLY A 298 -13.23 -13.53 10.03
N LEU A 299 -13.49 -13.51 8.72
CA LEU A 299 -14.73 -13.96 8.08
C LEU A 299 -14.87 -15.49 8.00
N GLY A 300 -13.87 -16.24 8.48
CA GLY A 300 -13.82 -17.70 8.45
C GLY A 300 -12.83 -18.29 7.43
N GLY A 301 -12.22 -17.47 6.58
CA GLY A 301 -11.20 -17.90 5.63
C GLY A 301 -11.67 -19.00 4.68
N ASN A 302 -10.89 -20.09 4.61
CA ASN A 302 -11.21 -21.29 3.82
C ASN A 302 -12.05 -22.33 4.61
N ARG A 303 -12.45 -22.02 5.84
CA ARG A 303 -13.20 -22.95 6.68
C ARG A 303 -14.65 -23.03 6.22
N GLY A 304 -15.16 -24.24 6.01
CA GLY A 304 -16.54 -24.51 5.60
C GLY A 304 -16.69 -24.79 4.11
N THR A 305 -17.83 -24.37 3.52
CA THR A 305 -18.16 -24.70 2.13
C THR A 305 -17.39 -23.82 1.13
N LYS A 306 -17.27 -24.28 -0.12
CA LYS A 306 -16.67 -23.53 -1.22
C LYS A 306 -17.33 -22.16 -1.39
N TRP A 307 -18.66 -22.09 -1.28
CA TRP A 307 -19.44 -20.85 -1.39
C TRP A 307 -19.11 -19.85 -0.28
N ARG A 308 -18.88 -20.30 0.95
CA ARG A 308 -18.41 -19.42 2.03
C ARG A 308 -17.03 -18.85 1.72
N THR A 309 -16.14 -19.67 1.18
CA THR A 309 -14.82 -19.20 0.75
C THR A 309 -14.91 -18.16 -0.35
N TYR A 310 -15.73 -18.38 -1.39
CA TYR A 310 -15.93 -17.43 -2.48
C TYR A 310 -16.55 -16.12 -1.97
N ARG A 311 -17.56 -16.20 -1.12
CA ARG A 311 -18.12 -15.02 -0.43
C ARG A 311 -17.05 -14.27 0.35
N ASN A 312 -16.22 -14.94 1.14
CA ASN A 312 -15.20 -14.31 1.97
C ASN A 312 -14.13 -13.60 1.10
N VAL A 313 -13.73 -14.20 -0.04
CA VAL A 313 -12.85 -13.57 -1.01
C VAL A 313 -13.52 -12.30 -1.58
N MET A 314 -14.76 -12.42 -2.06
CA MET A 314 -15.50 -11.30 -2.63
C MET A 314 -15.65 -10.15 -1.63
N LEU A 315 -16.10 -10.44 -0.41
CA LEU A 315 -16.25 -9.42 0.65
C LEU A 315 -14.90 -8.76 0.99
N THR A 316 -13.81 -9.53 1.03
CA THR A 316 -12.48 -8.99 1.30
C THR A 316 -12.05 -8.00 0.23
N MET A 317 -12.30 -8.33 -1.04
CA MET A 317 -11.93 -7.44 -2.16
C MET A 317 -12.85 -6.22 -2.29
N LEU A 318 -14.15 -6.37 -2.03
CA LEU A 318 -15.09 -5.24 -2.01
C LEU A 318 -14.75 -4.23 -0.90
N LEU A 319 -14.50 -4.73 0.32
CA LEU A 319 -14.09 -3.88 1.44
C LEU A 319 -12.69 -3.29 1.23
N GLY A 320 -11.78 -4.04 0.59
CA GLY A 320 -10.49 -3.54 0.16
C GLY A 320 -10.61 -2.43 -0.88
N GLY A 321 -11.54 -2.53 -1.83
CA GLY A 321 -11.86 -1.48 -2.78
C GLY A 321 -12.38 -0.23 -2.08
N LEU A 322 -13.38 -0.35 -1.24
CA LEU A 322 -13.89 0.77 -0.43
C LEU A 322 -12.82 1.41 0.46
N TRP A 323 -11.87 0.62 0.98
CA TRP A 323 -10.75 1.17 1.74
C TRP A 323 -9.90 2.14 0.91
N HIS A 324 -9.75 1.92 -0.40
CA HIS A 324 -9.03 2.85 -1.28
C HIS A 324 -9.78 4.17 -1.46
N GLY A 325 -11.07 4.14 -1.74
CA GLY A 325 -11.86 5.34 -1.97
C GLY A 325 -13.37 5.15 -1.73
N ALA A 326 -14.03 6.23 -1.34
CA ALA A 326 -15.46 6.27 -1.09
C ALA A 326 -16.20 6.60 -2.39
N ALA A 327 -16.15 5.70 -3.39
CA ALA A 327 -16.86 5.85 -4.66
C ALA A 327 -17.24 4.48 -5.24
N TRP A 328 -18.25 4.46 -6.09
CA TRP A 328 -18.71 3.25 -6.77
C TRP A 328 -17.65 2.64 -7.69
N THR A 329 -16.76 3.44 -8.23
CA THR A 329 -15.63 2.97 -9.05
C THR A 329 -14.73 2.03 -8.27
N PHE A 330 -14.47 2.29 -6.99
CA PHE A 330 -13.69 1.39 -6.12
C PHE A 330 -14.46 0.13 -5.74
N VAL A 331 -15.80 0.18 -5.65
CA VAL A 331 -16.64 -1.02 -5.50
C VAL A 331 -16.53 -1.90 -6.74
N CYS A 332 -16.62 -1.31 -7.95
CA CYS A 332 -16.43 -2.02 -9.21
C CYS A 332 -15.02 -2.64 -9.32
N TRP A 333 -13.99 -1.89 -8.94
CA TRP A 333 -12.62 -2.39 -8.87
C TRP A 333 -12.50 -3.61 -7.93
N GLY A 334 -13.07 -3.52 -6.73
CA GLY A 334 -13.10 -4.61 -5.76
C GLY A 334 -13.87 -5.83 -6.27
N ALA A 335 -15.01 -5.61 -6.94
CA ALA A 335 -15.82 -6.66 -7.54
C ALA A 335 -15.07 -7.40 -8.68
N LEU A 336 -14.36 -6.66 -9.53
CA LEU A 336 -13.55 -7.20 -10.62
C LEU A 336 -12.43 -8.11 -10.08
N HIS A 337 -11.65 -7.60 -9.14
CA HIS A 337 -10.58 -8.38 -8.55
C HIS A 337 -11.10 -9.57 -7.72
N GLY A 338 -12.17 -9.37 -6.94
CA GLY A 338 -12.80 -10.44 -6.16
C GLY A 338 -13.38 -11.54 -7.06
N GLY A 339 -14.11 -11.15 -8.11
CA GLY A 339 -14.64 -12.07 -9.12
C GLY A 339 -13.54 -12.83 -9.84
N GLY A 340 -12.49 -12.13 -10.28
CA GLY A 340 -11.34 -12.76 -10.93
C GLY A 340 -10.65 -13.79 -10.04
N LEU A 341 -10.43 -13.48 -8.76
CA LEU A 341 -9.85 -14.42 -7.78
C LEU A 341 -10.75 -15.65 -7.54
N VAL A 342 -12.07 -15.44 -7.48
CA VAL A 342 -13.05 -16.54 -7.35
C VAL A 342 -13.03 -17.43 -8.57
N ILE A 343 -13.06 -16.86 -9.77
CA ILE A 343 -12.98 -17.60 -11.04
C ILE A 343 -11.66 -18.38 -11.13
N GLU A 344 -10.53 -17.75 -10.85
CA GLU A 344 -9.20 -18.40 -10.85
C GLU A 344 -9.16 -19.59 -9.88
N ARG A 345 -9.71 -19.42 -8.68
CA ARG A 345 -9.80 -20.48 -7.69
C ARG A 345 -10.67 -21.63 -8.16
N TRP A 346 -11.87 -21.33 -8.67
CA TRP A 346 -12.81 -22.32 -9.19
C TRP A 346 -12.19 -23.14 -10.35
N TRP A 347 -11.48 -22.49 -11.28
CA TRP A 347 -10.76 -23.18 -12.36
C TRP A 347 -9.70 -24.14 -11.85
N ARG A 348 -8.93 -23.70 -10.86
CA ARG A 348 -7.88 -24.49 -10.23
C ARG A 348 -8.48 -25.73 -9.52
N GLU A 349 -9.52 -25.56 -8.75
CA GLU A 349 -10.21 -26.64 -8.07
C GLU A 349 -10.78 -27.67 -9.06
N ARG A 350 -11.33 -27.24 -10.19
CA ARG A 350 -11.83 -28.13 -11.24
C ARG A 350 -10.70 -28.91 -11.94
N ARG A 351 -9.55 -28.26 -12.20
CA ARG A 351 -8.39 -28.94 -12.80
C ARG A 351 -7.82 -30.00 -11.86
N THR A 352 -7.66 -29.71 -10.58
CA THR A 352 -7.20 -30.67 -9.57
C THR A 352 -8.15 -31.85 -9.42
N ALA A 353 -9.46 -31.60 -9.48
CA ALA A 353 -10.45 -32.69 -9.43
C ALA A 353 -10.41 -33.60 -10.66
N ARG A 354 -10.01 -33.08 -11.83
CA ARG A 354 -9.88 -33.88 -13.09
C ARG A 354 -8.54 -34.64 -13.20
N HIS A 355 -7.49 -34.21 -12.47
CA HIS A 355 -6.17 -34.81 -12.48
C HIS A 355 -5.66 -34.99 -11.05
N PRO A 356 -6.20 -35.96 -10.29
CA PRO A 356 -5.85 -36.13 -8.87
C PRO A 356 -4.37 -36.53 -8.64
N ALA A 357 -3.71 -37.16 -9.62
CA ALA A 357 -2.31 -37.57 -9.54
C ALA A 357 -1.29 -36.42 -9.65
N GLY A 358 -1.71 -35.20 -9.96
CA GLY A 358 -0.88 -34.00 -10.08
C GLY A 358 -1.00 -33.02 -8.90
N ALA A 359 -1.65 -33.41 -7.81
CA ALA A 359 -1.73 -32.62 -6.60
C ALA A 359 -0.34 -32.56 -5.94
N LEU A 360 0.48 -31.59 -6.38
CA LEU A 360 1.65 -31.20 -5.61
C LEU A 360 1.20 -30.93 -4.19
N VAL A 361 1.80 -31.64 -3.26
CA VAL A 361 1.65 -31.49 -1.81
C VAL A 361 1.52 -29.99 -1.49
N GLY A 362 0.37 -29.58 -1.01
CA GLY A 362 0.17 -28.24 -0.52
C GLY A 362 1.20 -27.99 0.57
N VAL A 363 2.13 -27.09 0.30
CA VAL A 363 3.05 -26.64 1.34
C VAL A 363 2.17 -26.06 2.44
N PRO A 364 2.21 -26.62 3.66
CA PRO A 364 1.45 -26.08 4.77
C PRO A 364 1.84 -24.62 4.93
N ALA A 365 0.85 -23.74 5.08
CA ALA A 365 1.11 -22.37 5.47
C ALA A 365 1.89 -22.45 6.79
N VAL A 366 3.14 -22.03 6.79
CA VAL A 366 3.92 -21.92 8.01
C VAL A 366 3.26 -20.82 8.83
N GLU A 367 2.39 -21.22 9.75
CA GLU A 367 1.82 -20.32 10.74
C GLU A 367 2.97 -19.83 11.64
N GLY A 368 3.20 -18.52 11.62
CA GLY A 368 4.10 -17.88 12.58
C GLY A 368 5.49 -17.46 12.10
N ALA A 369 5.86 -17.69 10.85
CA ALA A 369 7.13 -17.13 10.37
C ALA A 369 7.05 -15.59 10.29
N PRO A 370 7.97 -14.85 10.93
CA PRO A 370 8.06 -13.41 10.78
C PRO A 370 8.31 -13.07 9.31
N ALA A 371 7.75 -11.93 8.85
CA ALA A 371 7.98 -11.46 7.49
C ALA A 371 9.49 -11.33 7.23
N PRO A 372 10.01 -11.75 6.06
CA PRO A 372 11.40 -11.51 5.71
C PRO A 372 11.65 -9.99 5.72
N TYR A 373 12.66 -9.58 6.47
CA TYR A 373 13.11 -8.19 6.52
C TYR A 373 13.94 -7.88 5.28
N VAL A 374 13.89 -6.62 4.82
CA VAL A 374 14.80 -6.12 3.78
C VAL A 374 16.25 -6.34 4.26
N GLY A 375 17.06 -7.05 3.48
CA GLY A 375 18.47 -7.31 3.83
C GLY A 375 18.83 -8.78 4.05
N THR A 376 17.88 -9.71 4.08
CA THR A 376 18.19 -11.13 3.91
C THR A 376 17.88 -11.56 2.46
N PRO A 377 18.80 -12.27 1.76
CA PRO A 377 18.57 -12.73 0.39
C PRO A 377 17.55 -13.88 0.27
N GLN A 378 16.68 -14.04 1.25
CA GLN A 378 15.65 -15.08 1.30
C GLN A 378 14.27 -14.46 1.08
N PHE A 379 14.06 -13.90 -0.13
CA PHE A 379 12.74 -13.94 -0.73
C PHE A 379 12.50 -15.34 -1.30
N GLU A 380 12.48 -16.35 -0.48
CA GLU A 380 11.78 -17.58 -0.81
C GLU A 380 10.27 -17.31 -0.76
N ILE A 381 9.79 -16.56 -1.75
CA ILE A 381 8.43 -16.70 -2.19
C ILE A 381 8.44 -18.08 -2.87
N HIS A 382 8.01 -19.11 -2.15
CA HIS A 382 7.72 -20.39 -2.74
C HIS A 382 6.51 -20.22 -3.67
N GLY A 383 6.72 -19.54 -4.78
CA GLY A 383 5.91 -19.62 -5.95
C GLY A 383 6.19 -20.99 -6.58
N ALA A 384 5.14 -21.66 -7.02
CA ALA A 384 5.30 -22.82 -7.90
C ALA A 384 6.37 -22.51 -8.94
N ALA A 385 7.27 -23.48 -9.21
CA ALA A 385 8.37 -23.33 -10.16
C ALA A 385 7.86 -22.61 -11.42
N PRO A 386 8.56 -21.57 -11.91
CA PRO A 386 8.06 -20.78 -13.01
C PRO A 386 7.77 -21.72 -14.17
N ALA A 387 6.52 -21.79 -14.59
CA ALA A 387 6.14 -22.54 -15.77
C ALA A 387 7.03 -22.03 -16.92
N ARG A 388 7.83 -22.89 -17.52
CA ARG A 388 8.77 -22.53 -18.61
C ARG A 388 8.04 -22.65 -19.96
N GLY A 389 8.22 -21.68 -20.85
CA GLY A 389 7.70 -21.71 -22.22
C GLY A 389 6.72 -20.58 -22.57
N GLY A 390 6.31 -20.49 -23.82
CA GLY A 390 5.45 -19.42 -24.35
C GLY A 390 4.11 -19.23 -23.63
N ARG A 391 3.55 -20.29 -23.02
CA ARG A 391 2.32 -20.22 -22.22
C ARG A 391 2.42 -19.30 -21.00
N VAL A 392 3.63 -19.13 -20.43
CA VAL A 392 3.85 -18.22 -19.29
C VAL A 392 3.59 -16.77 -19.71
N TRP A 393 4.06 -16.38 -20.89
CA TRP A 393 3.85 -15.04 -21.42
C TRP A 393 2.37 -14.75 -21.67
N VAL A 394 1.60 -15.71 -22.17
CA VAL A 394 0.16 -15.59 -22.31
C VAL A 394 -0.50 -15.29 -20.95
N HIS A 395 -0.14 -16.02 -19.90
CA HIS A 395 -0.67 -15.78 -18.55
C HIS A 395 -0.25 -14.41 -18.01
N ARG A 396 1.00 -13.99 -18.20
CA ARG A 396 1.48 -12.67 -17.77
C ARG A 396 0.72 -11.54 -18.46
N ILE A 397 0.64 -11.61 -19.80
CA ILE A 397 -0.07 -10.60 -20.60
C ILE A 397 -1.54 -10.57 -20.20
N ALA A 398 -2.21 -11.72 -20.09
CA ALA A 398 -3.62 -11.76 -19.66
C ALA A 398 -3.82 -11.18 -18.26
N THR A 399 -2.94 -11.55 -17.31
CA THR A 399 -3.02 -11.00 -15.93
C THR A 399 -2.81 -9.50 -15.92
N PHE A 400 -1.81 -8.99 -16.65
CA PHE A 400 -1.55 -7.56 -16.77
C PHE A 400 -2.76 -6.80 -17.32
N HIS A 401 -3.42 -7.31 -18.37
CA HIS A 401 -4.61 -6.65 -18.94
C HIS A 401 -5.82 -6.70 -18.00
N VAL A 402 -6.04 -7.80 -17.27
CA VAL A 402 -7.09 -7.84 -16.25
C VAL A 402 -6.82 -6.82 -15.13
N VAL A 403 -5.57 -6.66 -14.73
CA VAL A 403 -5.18 -5.65 -13.74
C VAL A 403 -5.36 -4.24 -14.32
N CYS A 404 -5.00 -4.01 -15.58
CA CYS A 404 -5.23 -2.72 -16.26
C CYS A 404 -6.72 -2.39 -16.38
N LEU A 405 -7.58 -3.38 -16.65
CA LEU A 405 -9.03 -3.19 -16.59
C LEU A 405 -9.48 -2.73 -15.19
N GLY A 406 -8.91 -3.31 -14.14
CA GLY A 406 -9.10 -2.82 -12.77
C GLY A 406 -8.63 -1.37 -12.59
N TRP A 407 -7.48 -1.02 -13.12
CA TRP A 407 -6.95 0.34 -13.02
C TRP A 407 -7.81 1.39 -13.72
N ILE A 408 -8.58 1.04 -14.75
CA ILE A 408 -9.54 1.96 -15.35
C ILE A 408 -10.57 2.42 -14.31
N PHE A 409 -11.20 1.48 -13.60
CA PHE A 409 -12.14 1.82 -12.53
C PHE A 409 -11.47 2.56 -11.37
N PHE A 410 -10.23 2.23 -11.05
CA PHE A 410 -9.50 2.87 -9.94
C PHE A 410 -9.20 4.35 -10.22
N ARG A 411 -8.92 4.72 -11.49
CA ARG A 411 -8.56 6.10 -11.88
C ARG A 411 -9.76 6.95 -12.30
N ALA A 412 -10.76 6.35 -12.90
CA ALA A 412 -11.91 7.08 -13.43
C ALA A 412 -12.69 7.83 -12.33
N ALA A 413 -13.13 9.03 -12.62
CA ALA A 413 -13.89 9.84 -11.68
C ALA A 413 -15.28 9.22 -11.41
N THR A 414 -15.92 8.66 -12.44
CA THR A 414 -17.22 8.01 -12.35
C THR A 414 -17.20 6.63 -13.02
N VAL A 415 -18.19 5.80 -12.69
CA VAL A 415 -18.39 4.50 -13.37
C VAL A 415 -18.67 4.71 -14.85
N HIS A 416 -19.35 5.79 -15.22
CA HIS A 416 -19.62 6.16 -16.61
C HIS A 416 -18.30 6.45 -17.36
N ASP A 417 -17.40 7.25 -16.79
CA ASP A 417 -16.10 7.54 -17.40
C ASP A 417 -15.26 6.29 -17.57
N ALA A 418 -15.31 5.36 -16.61
CA ALA A 418 -14.63 4.07 -16.73
C ALA A 418 -15.13 3.28 -17.94
N PHE A 419 -16.46 3.20 -18.13
CA PHE A 419 -17.04 2.55 -19.30
C PHE A 419 -16.75 3.30 -20.59
N THR A 420 -16.69 4.63 -20.56
CA THR A 420 -16.27 5.44 -21.72
C THR A 420 -14.85 5.11 -22.16
N VAL A 421 -13.89 5.00 -21.22
CA VAL A 421 -12.52 4.59 -21.56
C VAL A 421 -12.50 3.19 -22.18
N ILE A 422 -13.28 2.25 -21.64
CA ILE A 422 -13.39 0.88 -22.19
C ILE A 422 -14.00 0.92 -23.60
N ASP A 423 -15.07 1.67 -23.80
CA ASP A 423 -15.73 1.86 -25.10
C ASP A 423 -14.76 2.40 -26.15
N ARG A 424 -13.97 3.42 -25.77
CA ARG A 424 -12.93 3.96 -26.66
C ARG A 424 -11.91 2.90 -27.06
N ILE A 425 -11.41 2.12 -26.12
CA ILE A 425 -10.42 1.07 -26.40
C ILE A 425 -10.97 0.00 -27.34
N VAL A 426 -12.24 -0.38 -27.18
CA VAL A 426 -12.82 -1.52 -27.89
C VAL A 426 -13.38 -1.12 -29.26
N PHE A 427 -14.08 0.02 -29.36
CA PHE A 427 -14.90 0.35 -30.53
C PHE A 427 -14.38 1.54 -31.35
N HIS A 428 -13.43 2.34 -30.84
CA HIS A 428 -12.96 3.54 -31.54
C HIS A 428 -11.53 3.35 -32.04
N ARG A 429 -11.38 3.24 -33.35
CA ARG A 429 -10.06 3.16 -33.99
C ARG A 429 -9.43 4.54 -34.08
N GLY A 430 -8.10 4.58 -34.15
CA GLY A 430 -7.30 5.80 -34.29
C GLY A 430 -6.63 6.22 -32.99
N GLY A 431 -5.91 7.32 -33.05
CA GLY A 431 -5.06 7.87 -32.01
C GLY A 431 -3.61 8.00 -32.46
N GLY A 432 -2.94 9.06 -32.04
CA GLY A 432 -1.52 9.30 -32.29
C GLY A 432 -0.69 8.85 -31.09
N VAL A 433 0.11 7.82 -31.24
CA VAL A 433 0.95 7.32 -30.15
C VAL A 433 2.31 8.00 -30.15
N ASP A 434 2.67 8.61 -29.03
CA ASP A 434 4.04 9.08 -28.83
C ASP A 434 4.98 7.87 -28.65
N LEU A 435 5.85 7.66 -29.63
CA LEU A 435 6.83 6.56 -29.62
C LEU A 435 7.77 6.61 -28.41
N ARG A 436 8.05 7.81 -27.89
CA ARG A 436 8.87 7.99 -26.68
C ARG A 436 8.15 7.39 -25.47
N LEU A 437 6.84 7.67 -25.34
CA LEU A 437 6.03 7.09 -24.28
C LEU A 437 5.95 5.57 -24.38
N VAL A 438 5.79 5.01 -25.59
CA VAL A 438 5.80 3.56 -25.80
C VAL A 438 7.14 2.95 -25.42
N ALA A 439 8.26 3.58 -25.80
CA ALA A 439 9.59 3.12 -25.41
C ALA A 439 9.78 3.12 -23.87
N VAL A 440 9.32 4.18 -23.19
CA VAL A 440 9.35 4.25 -21.72
C VAL A 440 8.51 3.15 -21.09
N LEU A 441 7.28 2.95 -21.55
CA LEU A 441 6.39 1.89 -21.06
C LEU A 441 6.97 0.49 -21.30
N GLY A 442 7.55 0.26 -22.48
CA GLY A 442 8.26 -0.98 -22.80
C GLY A 442 9.45 -1.23 -21.88
N GLY A 443 10.25 -0.22 -21.62
CA GLY A 443 11.37 -0.28 -20.67
C GLY A 443 10.92 -0.57 -19.24
N LEU A 444 9.84 0.09 -18.76
CA LEU A 444 9.28 -0.14 -17.43
C LEU A 444 8.66 -1.55 -17.32
N PHE A 445 8.05 -2.05 -18.39
CA PHE A 445 7.56 -3.42 -18.42
C PHE A 445 8.72 -4.42 -18.38
N ALA A 446 9.76 -4.22 -19.19
CA ALA A 446 10.96 -5.05 -19.18
C ALA A 446 11.68 -5.04 -17.82
N ALA A 447 11.69 -3.91 -17.13
CA ALA A 447 12.26 -3.78 -15.79
C ALA A 447 11.59 -4.69 -14.75
N GLN A 448 10.32 -5.09 -14.96
CA GLN A 448 9.63 -6.05 -14.09
C GLN A 448 10.23 -7.47 -14.15
N TYR A 449 11.08 -7.75 -15.13
CA TYR A 449 11.71 -9.06 -15.33
C TYR A 449 13.20 -9.07 -14.97
N VAL A 450 13.73 -7.94 -14.49
CA VAL A 450 15.11 -7.90 -13.99
C VAL A 450 15.19 -8.79 -12.74
N PRO A 451 16.10 -9.79 -12.71
CA PRO A 451 16.23 -10.67 -11.57
C PRO A 451 16.58 -9.90 -10.28
N ALA A 452 15.94 -10.26 -9.17
CA ALA A 452 16.17 -9.60 -7.89
C ALA A 452 17.64 -9.68 -7.43
N ASP A 453 18.33 -10.77 -7.77
CA ASP A 453 19.76 -10.94 -7.51
C ASP A 453 20.64 -9.96 -8.30
N ALA A 454 20.23 -9.57 -9.52
CA ALA A 454 20.95 -8.56 -10.31
C ALA A 454 20.83 -7.17 -9.63
N VAL A 455 19.63 -6.80 -9.21
CA VAL A 455 19.41 -5.55 -8.45
C VAL A 455 20.20 -5.59 -7.14
N GLY A 456 20.16 -6.71 -6.43
CA GLY A 456 20.92 -6.92 -5.18
C GLY A 456 22.43 -6.82 -5.39
N ARG A 457 22.99 -7.31 -6.51
CA ARG A 457 24.42 -7.17 -6.84
C ARG A 457 24.81 -5.70 -7.07
N VAL A 458 23.99 -4.94 -7.81
CA VAL A 458 24.27 -3.50 -8.07
C VAL A 458 24.21 -2.72 -6.76
N GLN A 459 23.19 -2.96 -5.92
CA GLN A 459 23.06 -2.37 -4.61
C GLN A 459 24.23 -2.70 -3.68
N ALA A 460 24.64 -3.99 -3.63
CA ALA A 460 25.80 -4.41 -2.84
C ALA A 460 27.10 -3.78 -3.35
N ALA A 461 27.26 -3.61 -4.66
CA ALA A 461 28.39 -2.88 -5.23
C ALA A 461 28.39 -1.41 -4.78
N PHE A 462 27.24 -0.72 -4.89
CA PHE A 462 27.08 0.65 -4.43
C PHE A 462 27.42 0.79 -2.92
N SER A 463 26.96 -0.13 -2.09
CA SER A 463 27.24 -0.12 -0.65
C SER A 463 28.74 -0.31 -0.30
N ARG A 464 29.56 -0.82 -1.24
CA ARG A 464 31.01 -0.98 -1.07
C ARG A 464 31.80 0.26 -1.53
N TRP A 465 31.17 1.19 -2.20
CA TRP A 465 31.86 2.40 -2.66
C TRP A 465 32.29 3.27 -1.47
N SER A 466 33.30 4.10 -1.66
CA SER A 466 33.67 5.11 -0.67
C SER A 466 32.51 6.09 -0.42
N ILE A 467 32.45 6.68 0.76
CA ILE A 467 31.43 7.67 1.12
C ILE A 467 31.38 8.81 0.09
N ALA A 468 32.55 9.26 -0.40
CA ALA A 468 32.63 10.30 -1.42
C ALA A 468 32.00 9.86 -2.75
N ALA A 469 32.24 8.60 -3.18
CA ALA A 469 31.66 8.05 -4.39
C ALA A 469 30.14 7.85 -4.26
N GLN A 470 29.65 7.37 -3.13
CA GLN A 470 28.22 7.29 -2.84
C GLN A 470 27.56 8.68 -2.85
N ALA A 471 28.18 9.66 -2.20
CA ALA A 471 27.70 11.04 -2.19
C ALA A 471 27.66 11.63 -3.61
N GLY A 472 28.70 11.43 -4.40
CA GLY A 472 28.76 11.87 -5.81
C GLY A 472 27.64 11.25 -6.65
N ALA A 473 27.45 9.94 -6.54
CA ALA A 473 26.37 9.22 -7.25
C ALA A 473 24.99 9.73 -6.84
N LEU A 474 24.75 9.93 -5.54
CA LEU A 474 23.48 10.45 -5.03
C LEU A 474 23.25 11.90 -5.51
N THR A 475 24.27 12.73 -5.49
CA THR A 475 24.18 14.10 -6.04
C THR A 475 23.84 14.06 -7.52
N SER A 476 24.46 13.18 -8.31
CA SER A 476 24.16 13.03 -9.73
C SER A 476 22.71 12.58 -9.95
N VAL A 477 22.19 11.66 -9.12
CA VAL A 477 20.78 11.25 -9.17
C VAL A 477 19.86 12.41 -8.80
N LEU A 478 20.18 13.22 -7.78
CA LEU A 478 19.38 14.38 -7.39
C LEU A 478 19.36 15.44 -8.49
N VAL A 479 20.50 15.73 -9.12
CA VAL A 479 20.58 16.62 -10.28
C VAL A 479 19.76 16.07 -11.46
N ALA A 480 19.87 14.77 -11.73
CA ALA A 480 19.06 14.15 -12.78
C ALA A 480 17.55 14.25 -12.48
N ILE A 481 17.15 14.10 -11.22
CA ILE A 481 15.75 14.26 -10.79
C ILE A 481 15.29 15.71 -10.99
N ASP A 482 16.13 16.70 -10.65
CA ASP A 482 15.81 18.11 -10.82
C ASP A 482 15.68 18.51 -12.30
N VAL A 483 16.59 18.02 -13.14
CA VAL A 483 16.59 18.31 -14.59
C VAL A 483 15.47 17.58 -15.34
N LEU A 484 15.22 16.31 -15.00
CA LEU A 484 14.23 15.46 -15.69
C LEU A 484 12.83 15.54 -15.09
N GLY A 485 12.71 16.01 -13.85
CA GLY A 485 11.43 16.15 -13.18
C GLY A 485 10.61 17.31 -13.75
N PRO A 486 9.29 17.18 -13.89
CA PRO A 486 8.44 18.30 -14.29
C PRO A 486 8.41 19.36 -13.17
N PRO A 487 8.12 20.62 -13.49
CA PRO A 487 7.94 21.67 -12.49
C PRO A 487 6.78 21.31 -11.56
N GLY A 488 7.09 21.20 -10.27
CA GLY A 488 6.14 20.80 -9.23
C GLY A 488 6.12 19.28 -8.98
N ILE A 489 5.80 18.90 -7.74
CA ILE A 489 5.70 17.49 -7.33
C ILE A 489 4.22 17.10 -7.35
N ALA A 490 3.86 16.14 -8.21
CA ALA A 490 2.52 15.59 -8.21
C ALA A 490 2.16 15.06 -6.79
N PRO A 491 0.96 15.36 -6.25
CA PRO A 491 0.53 14.84 -4.97
C PRO A 491 0.57 13.30 -5.00
N PHE A 492 0.76 12.71 -3.84
CA PHE A 492 0.72 11.24 -3.74
C PHE A 492 -0.66 10.74 -4.13
N ILE A 493 -0.71 9.72 -4.98
CA ILE A 493 -1.95 9.27 -5.63
C ILE A 493 -3.06 8.92 -4.63
N TYR A 494 -2.71 8.36 -3.46
CA TYR A 494 -3.68 8.05 -2.38
C TYR A 494 -4.19 9.27 -1.61
N PHE A 495 -3.74 10.48 -1.91
CA PHE A 495 -4.32 11.72 -1.36
C PHE A 495 -5.44 12.28 -2.24
N GLN A 496 -5.66 11.68 -3.40
CA GLN A 496 -6.68 12.09 -4.36
C GLN A 496 -8.01 11.33 -4.16
N PHE A 497 -8.02 10.31 -3.30
CA PHE A 497 -9.17 9.43 -3.07
C PHE A 497 -9.73 9.48 -1.66
#